data_f0ce3d77d253919b744ad1da9c9526fa
#
_entry.id   f0ce3d77d253919b744ad1da9c9526fa
#
_cell.length_a   1.000
_cell.length_b   1.000
_cell.length_c   1.000
_cell.angle_alpha   90.00
_cell.angle_beta   90.00
_cell.angle_gamma   90.00
#
_symmetry.space_group_name_H-M   'P 1'
#
loop_
_entity.id
_entity.type
_entity.pdbx_description
1 polymer ?
#
loop_
_entity_poly.entity_id
_entity_poly.type
_entity_poly.pdbx_seq_one_letter_code
_entity_poly.pdbx_strand_id
1 'polypeptide(L)'
;FKNKYRDVDVLLIDDIQFLVGAEKTQQGFFHTFNELHDKNKQIIITSDRSPEDLKLLEERLRSRFTWGLPVDIYPPDYELRCRIIRDKIRYLNLSTMMNDDVINYIANSCDTDVREIEGAINRLQAYTAVYAPPNITLEFAMEALGDYVNNNIYSISNITVVQKAVADYYGITVEALKGKKKSKNIAYPRMLGMYMARIM
;
A
#
# COMPACT_ATOMS: atom_id res chain seq x y z
N PHE A 1 -10.58 -27.67 11.43
CA PHE A 1 -10.50 -26.22 11.39
C PHE A 1 -11.16 -25.59 12.62
N LYS A 2 -12.43 -25.86 12.89
CA LYS A 2 -13.22 -25.23 13.96
C LYS A 2 -12.55 -25.32 15.35
N ASN A 3 -12.10 -26.48 15.77
CA ASN A 3 -11.56 -26.69 17.13
C ASN A 3 -10.19 -26.02 17.35
N LYS A 4 -9.39 -25.81 16.29
CA LYS A 4 -8.05 -25.23 16.39
C LYS A 4 -8.07 -23.73 16.78
N TYR A 5 -9.10 -22.99 16.35
CA TYR A 5 -9.18 -21.54 16.53
C TYR A 5 -10.13 -21.10 17.66
N ARG A 6 -10.82 -22.03 18.31
CA ARG A 6 -11.78 -21.75 19.38
C ARG A 6 -11.22 -21.88 20.78
N ASP A 7 -10.01 -22.44 20.88
CA ASP A 7 -9.34 -22.66 22.16
C ASP A 7 -7.96 -21.98 22.18
N VAL A 8 -7.97 -20.69 21.78
CA VAL A 8 -6.79 -19.84 21.77
C VAL A 8 -7.01 -18.64 22.70
N ASP A 9 -5.94 -18.11 23.26
CA ASP A 9 -6.01 -16.90 24.09
C ASP A 9 -6.04 -15.62 23.25
N VAL A 10 -5.39 -15.67 22.07
CA VAL A 10 -5.35 -14.56 21.12
C VAL A 10 -5.62 -15.10 19.72
N LEU A 11 -6.57 -14.50 19.02
CA LEU A 11 -6.84 -14.76 17.60
C LEU A 11 -6.45 -13.53 16.78
N LEU A 12 -5.48 -13.72 15.88
CA LEU A 12 -5.07 -12.73 14.88
C LEU A 12 -5.63 -13.13 13.52
N ILE A 13 -6.35 -12.22 12.89
CA ILE A 13 -6.86 -12.38 11.51
C ILE A 13 -6.34 -11.24 10.68
N ASP A 14 -5.57 -11.58 9.67
CA ASP A 14 -5.06 -10.63 8.69
C ASP A 14 -5.97 -10.60 7.47
N ASP A 15 -6.17 -9.40 6.91
CA ASP A 15 -6.90 -9.18 5.67
C ASP A 15 -8.34 -9.77 5.68
N ILE A 16 -9.17 -9.38 6.64
CA ILE A 16 -10.55 -9.87 6.79
C ILE A 16 -11.42 -9.67 5.55
N GLN A 17 -11.08 -8.72 4.67
CA GLN A 17 -11.79 -8.47 3.42
C GLN A 17 -11.83 -9.69 2.50
N PHE A 18 -10.89 -10.63 2.61
CA PHE A 18 -10.93 -11.89 1.85
C PHE A 18 -12.09 -12.84 2.25
N LEU A 19 -12.75 -12.59 3.36
CA LEU A 19 -13.99 -13.31 3.70
C LEU A 19 -15.20 -12.78 2.92
N VAL A 20 -15.09 -11.63 2.26
CA VAL A 20 -16.18 -11.06 1.46
C VAL A 20 -16.57 -12.02 0.34
N GLY A 21 -17.87 -12.35 0.25
CA GLY A 21 -18.40 -13.30 -0.73
C GLY A 21 -18.27 -14.79 -0.36
N ALA A 22 -17.59 -15.14 0.75
CA ALA A 22 -17.42 -16.51 1.22
C ALA A 22 -18.41 -16.84 2.36
N GLU A 23 -19.71 -16.90 2.08
CA GLU A 23 -20.79 -17.02 3.07
C GLU A 23 -20.57 -18.13 4.11
N LYS A 24 -20.21 -19.34 3.67
CA LYS A 24 -19.97 -20.48 4.59
C LYS A 24 -18.79 -20.22 5.54
N THR A 25 -17.78 -19.50 5.07
CA THR A 25 -16.61 -19.13 5.88
C THR A 25 -16.97 -18.02 6.84
N GLN A 26 -17.77 -17.03 6.42
CA GLN A 26 -18.28 -15.96 7.27
C GLN A 26 -19.12 -16.56 8.43
N GLN A 27 -19.99 -17.53 8.17
CA GLN A 27 -20.75 -18.20 9.20
C GLN A 27 -19.84 -18.95 10.20
N GLY A 28 -18.86 -19.68 9.69
CA GLY A 28 -17.88 -20.39 10.53
C GLY A 28 -17.07 -19.44 11.41
N PHE A 29 -16.66 -18.32 10.84
CA PHE A 29 -15.93 -17.26 11.54
C PHE A 29 -16.79 -16.56 12.58
N PHE A 30 -18.04 -16.23 12.27
CA PHE A 30 -18.98 -15.63 13.23
C PHE A 30 -19.14 -16.47 14.50
N HIS A 31 -19.30 -17.78 14.37
CA HIS A 31 -19.37 -18.67 15.53
C HIS A 31 -18.05 -18.70 16.32
N THR A 32 -16.91 -18.70 15.65
CA THR A 32 -15.61 -18.66 16.31
C THR A 32 -15.39 -17.35 17.04
N PHE A 33 -15.74 -16.23 16.40
CA PHE A 33 -15.68 -14.89 17.01
C PHE A 33 -16.50 -14.83 18.31
N ASN A 34 -17.78 -15.24 18.25
CA ASN A 34 -18.65 -15.21 19.43
C ASN A 34 -18.10 -16.10 20.57
N GLU A 35 -17.64 -17.30 20.25
CA GLU A 35 -17.11 -18.22 21.27
C GLU A 35 -15.88 -17.65 21.98
N LEU A 36 -14.97 -17.00 21.24
CA LEU A 36 -13.80 -16.34 21.83
C LEU A 36 -14.18 -15.07 22.59
N HIS A 37 -15.08 -14.28 22.05
CA HIS A 37 -15.58 -13.07 22.69
C HIS A 37 -16.26 -13.40 24.03
N ASP A 38 -17.13 -14.41 24.07
CA ASP A 38 -17.84 -14.83 25.28
C ASP A 38 -16.88 -15.39 26.35
N LYS A 39 -15.75 -15.93 25.94
CA LYS A 39 -14.64 -16.35 26.79
C LYS A 39 -13.68 -15.22 27.17
N ASN A 40 -13.97 -13.98 26.81
CA ASN A 40 -13.09 -12.80 27.00
C ASN A 40 -11.68 -12.99 26.41
N LYS A 41 -11.55 -13.67 25.26
CA LYS A 41 -10.27 -13.84 24.55
C LYS A 41 -9.99 -12.63 23.67
N GLN A 42 -8.72 -12.35 23.43
CA GLN A 42 -8.31 -11.25 22.56
C GLN A 42 -8.50 -11.61 21.10
N ILE A 43 -9.17 -10.72 20.35
CA ILE A 43 -9.30 -10.82 18.89
C ILE A 43 -8.71 -9.56 18.27
N ILE A 44 -7.83 -9.72 17.31
CA ILE A 44 -7.21 -8.64 16.53
C ILE A 44 -7.48 -8.93 15.05
N ILE A 45 -8.03 -7.96 14.35
CA ILE A 45 -8.41 -8.09 12.93
C ILE A 45 -7.81 -6.94 12.15
N THR A 46 -7.18 -7.21 11.02
CA THR A 46 -6.77 -6.20 10.07
C THR A 46 -7.68 -6.16 8.84
N SER A 47 -7.77 -5.01 8.19
CA SER A 47 -8.55 -4.80 6.98
C SER A 47 -7.95 -3.66 6.16
N ASP A 48 -8.09 -3.72 4.83
CA ASP A 48 -7.73 -2.64 3.90
C ASP A 48 -8.77 -1.50 3.87
N ARG A 49 -9.90 -1.68 4.57
CA ARG A 49 -11.01 -0.70 4.62
C ARG A 49 -11.80 -0.82 5.91
N SER A 50 -12.60 0.19 6.20
CA SER A 50 -13.44 0.22 7.40
C SER A 50 -14.49 -0.90 7.40
N PRO A 51 -14.99 -1.34 8.57
CA PRO A 51 -16.08 -2.32 8.62
C PRO A 51 -17.32 -1.89 7.83
N GLU A 52 -17.59 -0.60 7.76
CA GLU A 52 -18.74 -0.01 7.06
C GLU A 52 -18.62 -0.17 5.52
N ASP A 53 -17.41 -0.16 5.00
CA ASP A 53 -17.11 -0.31 3.57
C ASP A 53 -17.10 -1.78 3.11
N LEU A 54 -17.12 -2.73 4.03
CA LEU A 54 -17.21 -4.17 3.75
C LEU A 54 -18.66 -4.59 3.44
N LYS A 55 -19.28 -3.99 2.43
CA LYS A 55 -20.72 -4.12 2.11
C LYS A 55 -21.21 -5.56 1.87
N LEU A 56 -20.35 -6.44 1.36
CA LEU A 56 -20.68 -7.84 1.11
C LEU A 56 -20.33 -8.78 2.29
N LEU A 57 -19.86 -8.22 3.39
CA LEU A 57 -19.74 -8.95 4.65
C LEU A 57 -21.10 -8.97 5.35
N GLU A 58 -21.45 -10.10 5.98
CA GLU A 58 -22.69 -10.22 6.75
C GLU A 58 -22.81 -9.10 7.81
N GLU A 59 -23.97 -8.47 7.90
CA GLU A 59 -24.22 -7.33 8.79
C GLU A 59 -23.90 -7.64 10.26
N ARG A 60 -24.18 -8.88 10.70
CA ARG A 60 -23.85 -9.33 12.05
C ARG A 60 -22.33 -9.36 12.32
N LEU A 61 -21.48 -9.63 11.32
CA LEU A 61 -20.02 -9.55 11.48
C LEU A 61 -19.56 -8.10 11.48
N ARG A 62 -20.08 -7.26 10.60
CA ARG A 62 -19.77 -5.82 10.58
C ARG A 62 -20.09 -5.16 11.92
N SER A 63 -21.27 -5.44 12.48
CA SER A 63 -21.68 -4.94 13.79
C SER A 63 -20.71 -5.37 14.90
N ARG A 64 -20.20 -6.60 14.86
CA ARG A 64 -19.20 -7.10 15.83
C ARG A 64 -17.86 -6.38 15.71
N PHE A 65 -17.42 -6.08 14.51
CA PHE A 65 -16.17 -5.35 14.29
C PHE A 65 -16.25 -3.90 14.76
N THR A 66 -17.40 -3.26 14.56
CA THR A 66 -17.65 -1.90 15.07
C THR A 66 -17.75 -1.84 16.60
N TRP A 67 -18.10 -2.96 17.25
CA TRP A 67 -18.16 -3.03 18.72
C TRP A 67 -16.80 -2.98 19.41
N GLY A 68 -15.72 -3.34 18.67
CA GLY A 68 -14.35 -3.28 19.15
C GLY A 68 -13.80 -1.86 19.20
N LEU A 69 -12.47 -1.78 19.20
CA LEU A 69 -11.73 -0.53 19.03
C LEU A 69 -11.16 -0.46 17.62
N PRO A 70 -11.85 0.20 16.67
CA PRO A 70 -11.26 0.45 15.35
C PRO A 70 -10.16 1.49 15.46
N VAL A 71 -9.02 1.21 14.84
CA VAL A 71 -7.85 2.09 14.81
C VAL A 71 -7.36 2.18 13.37
N ASP A 72 -7.26 3.40 12.86
CA ASP A 72 -6.73 3.65 11.52
C ASP A 72 -5.19 3.67 11.54
N ILE A 73 -4.59 3.03 10.54
CA ILE A 73 -3.15 3.08 10.29
C ILE A 73 -2.94 3.87 9.00
N TYR A 74 -2.32 5.03 9.13
CA TYR A 74 -2.01 5.91 8.00
C TYR A 74 -0.62 5.61 7.42
N PRO A 75 -0.38 5.96 6.14
CA PRO A 75 0.97 5.95 5.59
C PRO A 75 1.93 6.75 6.46
N PRO A 76 3.19 6.31 6.60
CA PRO A 76 4.17 7.02 7.42
C PRO A 76 4.51 8.38 6.82
N ASP A 77 4.65 9.41 7.67
CA ASP A 77 5.22 10.69 7.29
C ASP A 77 6.73 10.56 6.98
N TYR A 78 7.32 11.63 6.45
CA TYR A 78 8.72 11.62 6.05
C TYR A 78 9.68 11.24 7.20
N GLU A 79 9.44 11.77 8.38
CA GLU A 79 10.27 11.52 9.56
C GLU A 79 10.21 10.06 10.00
N LEU A 80 9.01 9.51 10.02
CA LEU A 80 8.77 8.10 10.34
C LEU A 80 9.37 7.18 9.26
N ARG A 81 9.28 7.54 7.97
CA ARG A 81 9.95 6.79 6.90
C ARG A 81 11.45 6.74 7.10
N CYS A 82 12.10 7.88 7.36
CA CYS A 82 13.54 7.92 7.66
C CYS A 82 13.91 7.04 8.87
N ARG A 83 13.08 7.01 9.90
CA ARG A 83 13.29 6.16 11.08
C ARG A 83 13.16 4.68 10.73
N ILE A 84 12.12 4.30 10.00
CA ILE A 84 11.91 2.92 9.53
C ILE A 84 13.11 2.44 8.70
N ILE A 85 13.61 3.29 7.77
CA ILE A 85 14.78 2.98 6.95
C ILE A 85 16.00 2.75 7.85
N ARG A 86 16.29 3.66 8.80
CA ARG A 86 17.43 3.53 9.73
C ARG A 86 17.37 2.25 10.56
N ASP A 87 16.20 1.88 11.05
CA ASP A 87 16.03 0.65 11.82
C ASP A 87 16.24 -0.60 10.95
N LYS A 88 15.71 -0.57 9.72
CA LYS A 88 15.84 -1.69 8.78
C LYS A 88 17.31 -1.89 8.33
N ILE A 89 18.02 -0.82 7.94
CA ILE A 89 19.44 -0.91 7.54
C ILE A 89 20.34 -1.32 8.69
N ARG A 90 20.00 -0.97 9.94
CA ARG A 90 20.69 -1.44 11.13
C ARG A 90 20.54 -2.94 11.31
N TYR A 91 19.31 -3.45 11.17
CA TYR A 91 19.03 -4.89 11.22
C TYR A 91 19.78 -5.67 10.15
N LEU A 92 19.95 -5.09 8.96
CA LEU A 92 20.68 -5.71 7.83
C LEU A 92 22.20 -5.47 7.86
N ASN A 93 22.73 -4.82 8.90
CA ASN A 93 24.14 -4.42 9.04
C ASN A 93 24.66 -3.52 7.90
N LEU A 94 23.80 -2.72 7.28
CA LEU A 94 24.15 -1.77 6.22
C LEU A 94 24.40 -0.34 6.76
N SER A 95 24.16 -0.09 8.04
CA SER A 95 24.19 1.26 8.64
C SER A 95 25.56 1.94 8.58
N THR A 96 26.65 1.18 8.55
CA THR A 96 28.02 1.73 8.44
C THR A 96 28.41 2.06 7.00
N MET A 97 27.68 1.57 6.02
CA MET A 97 27.95 1.74 4.59
C MET A 97 27.07 2.81 3.94
N MET A 98 26.01 3.27 4.63
CA MET A 98 24.96 4.13 4.07
C MET A 98 24.92 5.47 4.82
N ASN A 99 24.98 6.56 4.09
CA ASN A 99 24.86 7.92 4.64
C ASN A 99 23.41 8.42 4.63
N ASP A 100 23.17 9.58 5.26
CA ASP A 100 21.84 10.18 5.34
C ASP A 100 21.27 10.58 3.96
N ASP A 101 22.10 10.88 2.95
CA ASP A 101 21.61 11.24 1.62
C ASP A 101 20.88 10.07 0.95
N VAL A 102 21.37 8.85 1.14
CA VAL A 102 20.72 7.62 0.65
C VAL A 102 19.42 7.36 1.39
N ILE A 103 19.41 7.56 2.71
CA ILE A 103 18.19 7.44 3.54
C ILE A 103 17.13 8.43 3.07
N ASN A 104 17.52 9.69 2.87
CA ASN A 104 16.64 10.74 2.40
C ASN A 104 16.12 10.45 0.97
N TYR A 105 16.97 9.93 0.11
CA TYR A 105 16.58 9.52 -1.25
C TYR A 105 15.50 8.43 -1.21
N ILE A 106 15.70 7.36 -0.45
CA ILE A 106 14.70 6.28 -0.31
C ILE A 106 13.42 6.83 0.31
N ALA A 107 13.51 7.63 1.38
CA ALA A 107 12.35 8.19 2.06
C ALA A 107 11.50 9.12 1.19
N ASN A 108 12.13 9.84 0.24
CA ASN A 108 11.42 10.69 -0.71
C ASN A 108 10.84 9.90 -1.89
N SER A 109 11.48 8.79 -2.26
CA SER A 109 11.10 7.99 -3.43
C SER A 109 10.03 6.94 -3.13
N CYS A 110 9.90 6.53 -1.85
CA CYS A 110 8.95 5.52 -1.39
C CYS A 110 8.00 6.18 -0.38
N ASP A 111 6.94 6.83 -0.89
CA ASP A 111 6.05 7.65 -0.08
C ASP A 111 4.65 7.03 0.16
N THR A 112 4.34 5.90 -0.46
CA THR A 112 3.02 5.28 -0.42
C THR A 112 2.83 4.33 0.74
N ASP A 113 3.76 3.39 0.93
CA ASP A 113 3.68 2.42 2.01
C ASP A 113 5.05 1.89 2.48
N VAL A 114 5.04 1.18 3.61
CA VAL A 114 6.27 0.61 4.19
C VAL A 114 6.83 -0.54 3.34
N ARG A 115 6.00 -1.23 2.56
CA ARG A 115 6.43 -2.35 1.70
C ARG A 115 7.32 -1.85 0.57
N GLU A 116 7.06 -0.65 0.05
CA GLU A 116 7.94 -0.01 -0.94
C GLU A 116 9.32 0.28 -0.34
N ILE A 117 9.36 0.81 0.88
CA ILE A 117 10.62 1.04 1.60
C ILE A 117 11.39 -0.28 1.78
N GLU A 118 10.70 -1.32 2.22
CA GLU A 118 11.30 -2.65 2.38
C GLU A 118 11.82 -3.23 1.06
N GLY A 119 11.03 -3.10 -0.01
CA GLY A 119 11.41 -3.53 -1.35
C GLY A 119 12.66 -2.80 -1.87
N ALA A 120 12.72 -1.47 -1.67
CA ALA A 120 13.87 -0.65 -2.04
C ALA A 120 15.14 -1.09 -1.27
N ILE A 121 15.03 -1.27 0.05
CA ILE A 121 16.16 -1.70 0.88
C ILE A 121 16.64 -3.11 0.50
N ASN A 122 15.73 -4.06 0.28
CA ASN A 122 16.07 -5.42 -0.13
C ASN A 122 16.77 -5.43 -1.50
N ARG A 123 16.31 -4.61 -2.45
CA ARG A 123 16.96 -4.46 -3.75
C ARG A 123 18.36 -3.86 -3.61
N LEU A 124 18.51 -2.81 -2.80
CA LEU A 124 19.80 -2.18 -2.53
C LEU A 124 20.78 -3.17 -1.87
N GLN A 125 20.31 -3.99 -0.93
CA GLN A 125 21.07 -5.06 -0.32
C GLN A 125 21.56 -6.09 -1.35
N ALA A 126 20.69 -6.51 -2.27
CA ALA A 126 21.06 -7.44 -3.33
C ALA A 126 22.14 -6.85 -4.26
N TYR A 127 22.00 -5.58 -4.67
CA TYR A 127 23.03 -4.89 -5.45
C TYR A 127 24.35 -4.78 -4.70
N THR A 128 24.30 -4.42 -3.42
CA THR A 128 25.49 -4.38 -2.55
C THR A 128 26.19 -5.72 -2.45
N ALA A 129 25.45 -6.81 -2.37
CA ALA A 129 26.02 -8.16 -2.34
C ALA A 129 26.69 -8.56 -3.66
N VAL A 130 26.19 -8.08 -4.80
CA VAL A 130 26.76 -8.39 -6.14
C VAL A 130 27.99 -7.53 -6.44
N TYR A 131 27.91 -6.23 -6.20
CA TYR A 131 28.95 -5.27 -6.60
C TYR A 131 29.98 -5.00 -5.51
N ALA A 132 29.70 -5.40 -4.26
CA ALA A 132 30.56 -5.24 -3.09
C ALA A 132 31.20 -3.83 -2.96
N PRO A 133 30.42 -2.73 -3.06
CA PRO A 133 30.98 -1.40 -2.96
C PRO A 133 31.51 -1.14 -1.55
N PRO A 134 32.59 -0.35 -1.39
CA PRO A 134 33.12 -0.01 -0.05
C PRO A 134 32.12 0.83 0.76
N ASN A 135 31.32 1.65 0.08
CA ASN A 135 30.24 2.44 0.66
C ASN A 135 29.06 2.51 -0.32
N ILE A 136 27.85 2.64 0.21
CA ILE A 136 26.65 2.85 -0.58
C ILE A 136 26.47 4.37 -0.75
N THR A 137 26.90 4.88 -1.92
CA THR A 137 26.75 6.29 -2.25
C THR A 137 25.35 6.59 -2.81
N LEU A 138 24.98 7.86 -2.90
CA LEU A 138 23.72 8.27 -3.50
C LEU A 138 23.62 7.81 -4.97
N GLU A 139 24.71 7.94 -5.74
CA GLU A 139 24.77 7.52 -7.14
C GLU A 139 24.53 6.01 -7.27
N PHE A 140 25.16 5.20 -6.41
CA PHE A 140 24.95 3.76 -6.38
C PHE A 140 23.50 3.41 -6.04
N ALA A 141 22.90 4.12 -5.08
CA ALA A 141 21.50 3.91 -4.72
C ALA A 141 20.55 4.32 -5.86
N MET A 142 20.82 5.42 -6.55
CA MET A 142 20.04 5.85 -7.71
C MET A 142 20.13 4.87 -8.87
N GLU A 143 21.30 4.29 -9.13
CA GLU A 143 21.47 3.25 -10.15
C GLU A 143 20.71 1.96 -9.75
N ALA A 144 20.89 1.50 -8.52
CA ALA A 144 20.24 0.28 -8.01
C ALA A 144 18.72 0.38 -7.99
N LEU A 145 18.17 1.55 -7.67
CA LEU A 145 16.74 1.77 -7.42
C LEU A 145 16.02 2.49 -8.57
N GLY A 146 16.73 3.02 -9.58
CA GLY A 146 16.14 3.86 -10.60
C GLY A 146 14.90 3.24 -11.28
N ASP A 147 15.01 2.01 -11.74
CA ASP A 147 13.86 1.29 -12.32
C ASP A 147 12.76 0.97 -11.30
N TYR A 148 13.13 0.68 -10.06
CA TYR A 148 12.18 0.34 -8.99
C TYR A 148 11.34 1.56 -8.61
N VAL A 149 11.98 2.70 -8.41
CA VAL A 149 11.32 3.96 -8.08
C VAL A 149 10.50 4.46 -9.26
N ASN A 150 11.03 4.44 -10.48
CA ASN A 150 10.31 4.86 -11.68
C ASN A 150 9.08 3.99 -11.93
N ASN A 151 9.18 2.67 -11.79
CA ASN A 151 8.05 1.77 -11.96
C ASN A 151 6.95 2.02 -10.92
N ASN A 152 7.31 2.36 -9.67
CA ASN A 152 6.34 2.72 -8.65
C ASN A 152 5.70 4.09 -8.92
N ILE A 153 6.45 5.08 -9.39
CA ILE A 153 5.90 6.36 -9.85
C ILE A 153 4.89 6.13 -10.98
N TYR A 154 5.18 5.24 -11.92
CA TYR A 154 4.26 4.90 -13.01
C TYR A 154 3.02 4.14 -12.50
N SER A 155 3.10 3.35 -11.43
CA SER A 155 1.94 2.59 -10.92
C SER A 155 0.95 3.45 -10.13
N ILE A 156 1.41 4.52 -9.46
CA ILE A 156 0.57 5.34 -8.57
C ILE A 156 -0.05 6.53 -9.29
N SER A 157 0.60 7.05 -10.33
CA SER A 157 0.24 8.34 -10.92
C SER A 157 -0.47 8.26 -12.27
N ASN A 158 -0.80 7.07 -12.75
CA ASN A 158 -1.19 6.87 -14.14
C ASN A 158 -2.33 7.77 -14.62
N ILE A 159 -3.44 7.85 -13.91
CA ILE A 159 -4.59 8.62 -14.38
C ILE A 159 -4.33 10.14 -14.28
N THR A 160 -3.78 10.60 -13.17
CA THR A 160 -3.56 12.05 -12.94
C THR A 160 -2.44 12.60 -13.82
N VAL A 161 -1.34 11.85 -13.98
CA VAL A 161 -0.23 12.24 -14.87
C VAL A 161 -0.68 12.22 -16.33
N VAL A 162 -1.40 11.18 -16.76
CA VAL A 162 -1.97 11.10 -18.10
C VAL A 162 -2.94 12.26 -18.34
N GLN A 163 -3.83 12.55 -17.40
CA GLN A 163 -4.76 13.66 -17.51
C GLN A 163 -4.05 15.00 -17.64
N LYS A 164 -3.01 15.22 -16.85
CA LYS A 164 -2.20 16.44 -16.92
C LYS A 164 -1.44 16.54 -18.23
N ALA A 165 -0.72 15.49 -18.64
CA ALA A 165 0.03 15.46 -19.88
C ALA A 165 -0.86 15.68 -21.12
N VAL A 166 -2.05 15.05 -21.16
CA VAL A 166 -3.01 15.24 -22.24
C VAL A 166 -3.60 16.65 -22.22
N ALA A 167 -3.91 17.18 -21.03
CA ALA A 167 -4.43 18.54 -20.88
C ALA A 167 -3.42 19.58 -21.37
N ASP A 168 -2.16 19.46 -20.96
CA ASP A 168 -1.05 20.34 -21.37
C ASP A 168 -0.80 20.27 -22.88
N TYR A 169 -0.76 19.06 -23.45
CA TYR A 169 -0.53 18.88 -24.90
C TYR A 169 -1.62 19.50 -25.78
N TYR A 170 -2.88 19.40 -25.36
CA TYR A 170 -4.03 19.95 -26.12
C TYR A 170 -4.42 21.36 -25.68
N GLY A 171 -3.73 21.97 -24.72
CA GLY A 171 -4.01 23.31 -24.22
C GLY A 171 -5.39 23.44 -23.56
N ILE A 172 -5.85 22.39 -22.86
CA ILE A 172 -7.14 22.35 -22.16
C ILE A 172 -6.90 22.10 -20.67
N THR A 173 -7.92 22.37 -19.84
CA THR A 173 -7.78 22.10 -18.39
C THR A 173 -8.13 20.66 -18.06
N VAL A 174 -7.59 20.14 -16.95
CA VAL A 174 -7.91 18.81 -16.43
C VAL A 174 -9.40 18.70 -16.09
N GLU A 175 -10.00 19.80 -15.59
CA GLU A 175 -11.43 19.89 -15.31
C GLU A 175 -12.28 19.75 -16.58
N ALA A 176 -11.81 20.31 -17.70
CA ALA A 176 -12.48 20.14 -18.99
C ALA A 176 -12.42 18.69 -19.48
N LEU A 177 -11.28 17.98 -19.25
CA LEU A 177 -11.16 16.55 -19.54
C LEU A 177 -12.13 15.71 -18.71
N LYS A 178 -12.28 16.01 -17.43
CA LYS A 178 -13.21 15.31 -16.51
C LYS A 178 -14.67 15.68 -16.72
N GLY A 179 -14.93 16.83 -17.32
CA GLY A 179 -16.27 17.38 -17.52
C GLY A 179 -17.13 16.63 -18.53
N LYS A 180 -18.42 16.94 -18.59
CA LYS A 180 -19.39 16.27 -19.48
C LYS A 180 -19.46 16.88 -20.90
N LYS A 181 -18.69 17.91 -21.23
CA LYS A 181 -18.68 18.53 -22.56
C LYS A 181 -18.21 17.54 -23.62
N LYS A 182 -18.94 17.50 -24.76
CA LYS A 182 -18.69 16.58 -25.89
C LYS A 182 -18.15 17.28 -27.13
N SER A 183 -17.69 18.54 -27.03
CA SER A 183 -17.07 19.23 -28.15
C SER A 183 -15.83 18.47 -28.66
N LYS A 184 -15.61 18.51 -29.97
CA LYS A 184 -14.54 17.72 -30.65
C LYS A 184 -13.15 17.98 -30.07
N ASN A 185 -12.87 19.22 -29.68
CA ASN A 185 -11.61 19.64 -29.04
C ASN A 185 -11.41 19.12 -27.60
N ILE A 186 -12.44 18.52 -26.97
CA ILE A 186 -12.35 17.89 -25.65
C ILE A 186 -12.59 16.37 -25.73
N ALA A 187 -13.46 15.93 -26.63
CA ALA A 187 -13.83 14.53 -26.75
C ALA A 187 -12.63 13.65 -27.20
N TYR A 188 -11.88 14.11 -28.19
CA TYR A 188 -10.71 13.38 -28.70
C TYR A 188 -9.57 13.30 -27.66
N PRO A 189 -9.11 14.40 -27.05
CA PRO A 189 -8.15 14.35 -25.94
C PRO A 189 -8.61 13.44 -24.80
N ARG A 190 -9.88 13.45 -24.43
CA ARG A 190 -10.44 12.57 -23.40
C ARG A 190 -10.32 11.10 -23.78
N MET A 191 -10.67 10.74 -25.02
CA MET A 191 -10.54 9.37 -25.51
C MET A 191 -9.08 8.91 -25.52
N LEU A 192 -8.16 9.78 -25.93
CA LEU A 192 -6.72 9.50 -25.91
C LEU A 192 -6.23 9.28 -24.46
N GLY A 193 -6.63 10.16 -23.53
CA GLY A 193 -6.28 10.01 -22.10
C GLY A 193 -6.82 8.73 -21.50
N MET A 194 -8.07 8.35 -21.83
CA MET A 194 -8.66 7.08 -21.37
C MET A 194 -7.93 5.86 -21.98
N TYR A 195 -7.55 5.91 -23.24
CA TYR A 195 -6.78 4.86 -23.89
C TYR A 195 -5.39 4.71 -23.26
N MET A 196 -4.65 5.81 -23.07
CA MET A 196 -3.35 5.79 -22.43
C MET A 196 -3.42 5.25 -20.99
N ALA A 197 -4.41 5.72 -20.20
CA ALA A 197 -4.61 5.23 -18.83
C ALA A 197 -4.99 3.73 -18.74
N ARG A 198 -5.44 3.13 -19.85
CA ARG A 198 -5.77 1.70 -19.92
C ARG A 198 -4.59 0.81 -20.28
N ILE A 199 -3.62 1.33 -21.04
CA ILE A 199 -2.47 0.56 -21.53
C ILE A 199 -1.22 0.71 -20.66
N MET A 200 -1.22 1.70 -19.75
CA MET A 200 -0.20 1.90 -18.71
C MET A 200 -0.58 1.17 -17.43
#